data_d4f9f091feccd365eff8b8c5729a1656
#
_entry.id   d4f9f091feccd365eff8b8c5729a1656
#
_cell.length_a   1.000
_cell.length_b   1.000
_cell.length_c   1.000
_cell.angle_alpha   90.00
_cell.angle_beta   90.00
_cell.angle_gamma   90.00
#
_symmetry.space_group_name_H-M   'P 1'
#
loop_
_entity.id
_entity.type
_entity.pdbx_description
1 polymer ?
#
loop_
_entity_poly.entity_id
_entity_poly.type
_entity_poly.pdbx_seq_one_letter_code
_entity_poly.pdbx_strand_id
1 'polypeptide(L)'
;MAKRPPTIPDSELDVLKVLWERGQSTVREALETLRVAGREWSYATVATLLDRLESKGLVTSDRSDLAFVYKPAISSQEVRQRRLSNLVDKLYQGEPGLLVLHLLKSHPLDPGQAKEVQAVLDEMTSTGAKKKVK
;
A
#
# COMPACT_ATOMS: atom_id res chain seq x y z
N MET A 1 21.82 7.98 10.93
CA MET A 1 21.15 6.67 10.75
C MET A 1 19.77 6.85 10.17
N ALA A 2 19.49 6.21 9.07
CA ALA A 2 18.20 6.33 8.43
C ALA A 2 17.13 5.60 9.22
N LYS A 3 16.05 6.27 9.50
CA LYS A 3 14.91 5.64 10.15
C LYS A 3 14.10 4.87 9.13
N ARG A 4 13.59 3.72 9.54
CA ARG A 4 12.69 2.96 8.68
C ARG A 4 11.40 3.76 8.52
N PRO A 5 10.81 3.76 7.32
CA PRO A 5 9.48 4.35 7.16
C PRO A 5 8.50 3.68 8.12
N PRO A 6 7.50 4.41 8.61
CA PRO A 6 6.49 3.80 9.50
C PRO A 6 5.79 2.65 8.80
N THR A 7 5.51 1.60 9.55
CA THR A 7 4.72 0.47 9.03
C THR A 7 3.26 0.88 8.94
N ILE A 8 2.54 0.26 8.02
CA ILE A 8 1.12 0.53 7.81
C ILE A 8 0.35 -0.76 8.06
N PRO A 9 -0.21 -0.93 9.26
CA PRO A 9 -1.01 -2.12 9.56
C PRO A 9 -2.25 -2.21 8.66
N ASP A 10 -2.83 -3.40 8.56
CA ASP A 10 -4.00 -3.62 7.71
C ASP A 10 -5.18 -2.70 8.05
N SER A 11 -5.39 -2.45 9.35
CA SER A 11 -6.49 -1.55 9.76
C SER A 11 -6.28 -0.13 9.23
N GLU A 12 -5.06 0.37 9.28
CA GLU A 12 -4.74 1.70 8.76
C GLU A 12 -4.81 1.71 7.23
N LEU A 13 -4.41 0.62 6.60
CA LEU A 13 -4.53 0.50 5.14
C LEU A 13 -5.99 0.57 4.70
N ASP A 14 -6.89 -0.07 5.44
CA ASP A 14 -8.31 -0.01 5.12
C ASP A 14 -8.84 1.43 5.15
N VAL A 15 -8.39 2.22 6.13
CA VAL A 15 -8.76 3.64 6.20
C VAL A 15 -8.17 4.42 5.03
N LEU A 16 -6.91 4.18 4.70
CA LEU A 16 -6.27 4.83 3.55
C LEU A 16 -7.02 4.52 2.25
N LYS A 17 -7.49 3.29 2.07
CA LYS A 17 -8.25 2.92 0.88
C LYS A 17 -9.51 3.77 0.72
N VAL A 18 -10.18 4.06 1.84
CA VAL A 18 -11.34 4.95 1.82
C VAL A 18 -10.95 6.35 1.35
N LEU A 19 -9.85 6.86 1.88
CA LEU A 19 -9.37 8.20 1.50
C LEU A 19 -8.96 8.27 0.04
N TRP A 20 -8.34 7.23 -0.48
CA TRP A 20 -7.97 7.20 -1.91
C TRP A 20 -9.21 7.18 -2.80
N GLU A 21 -10.24 6.43 -2.40
CA GLU A 21 -11.49 6.38 -3.17
C GLU A 21 -12.24 7.69 -3.15
N ARG A 22 -12.34 8.32 -1.99
CA ARG A 22 -13.12 9.54 -1.82
C ARG A 22 -12.35 10.81 -2.12
N GLY A 23 -11.01 10.75 -2.07
CA GLY A 23 -10.15 11.93 -2.19
C GLY A 23 -9.96 12.64 -0.87
N GLN A 24 -10.98 12.75 -0.06
CA GLN A 24 -10.95 13.31 1.29
C GLN A 24 -12.17 12.81 2.05
N SER A 25 -12.12 12.87 3.37
CA SER A 25 -13.20 12.30 4.18
C SER A 25 -13.17 12.85 5.60
N THR A 26 -14.36 13.02 6.18
CA THR A 26 -14.49 13.20 7.62
C THR A 26 -14.44 11.82 8.27
N VAL A 27 -14.31 11.80 9.62
CA VAL A 27 -14.34 10.54 10.36
C VAL A 27 -15.65 9.81 10.11
N ARG A 28 -16.77 10.54 10.13
CA ARG A 28 -18.08 9.93 9.93
C ARG A 28 -18.26 9.32 8.54
N GLU A 29 -17.81 10.04 7.53
CA GLU A 29 -17.88 9.52 6.16
C GLU A 29 -17.04 8.26 5.99
N ALA A 30 -15.85 8.26 6.59
CA ALA A 30 -14.98 7.08 6.55
C ALA A 30 -15.62 5.91 7.28
N LEU A 31 -16.21 6.17 8.45
CA LEU A 31 -16.90 5.15 9.23
C LEU A 31 -18.02 4.50 8.43
N GLU A 32 -18.85 5.30 7.78
CA GLU A 32 -19.96 4.78 6.99
C GLU A 32 -19.48 3.94 5.81
N THR A 33 -18.43 4.40 5.13
CA THR A 33 -17.85 3.65 4.02
C THR A 33 -17.29 2.32 4.49
N LEU A 34 -16.62 2.32 5.64
CA LEU A 34 -16.06 1.10 6.21
C LEU A 34 -17.13 0.12 6.66
N ARG A 35 -18.26 0.62 7.16
CA ARG A 35 -19.38 -0.23 7.53
C ARG A 35 -19.97 -0.95 6.33
N VAL A 36 -20.12 -0.23 5.23
CA VAL A 36 -20.61 -0.82 3.98
C VAL A 36 -19.66 -1.91 3.51
N ALA A 37 -18.36 -1.71 3.74
CA ALA A 37 -17.33 -2.69 3.37
C ALA A 37 -17.22 -3.86 4.37
N GLY A 38 -18.05 -3.87 5.41
CA GLY A 38 -18.09 -4.98 6.36
C GLY A 38 -17.30 -4.78 7.64
N ARG A 39 -16.71 -3.61 7.85
CA ARG A 39 -15.98 -3.32 9.09
C ARG A 39 -16.93 -2.76 10.14
N GLU A 40 -16.96 -3.40 11.30
CA GLU A 40 -17.84 -2.99 12.40
C GLU A 40 -17.07 -2.18 13.45
N TRP A 41 -16.32 -1.20 12.99
CA TRP A 41 -15.54 -0.35 13.87
C TRP A 41 -16.41 0.80 14.40
N SER A 42 -16.06 1.27 15.60
CA SER A 42 -16.70 2.42 16.20
C SER A 42 -16.11 3.71 15.62
N TYR A 43 -16.82 4.82 15.83
CA TYR A 43 -16.32 6.14 15.50
C TYR A 43 -14.94 6.39 16.12
N ALA A 44 -14.81 6.06 17.41
CA ALA A 44 -13.56 6.25 18.13
C ALA A 44 -12.40 5.47 17.49
N THR A 45 -12.67 4.25 17.06
CA THR A 45 -11.65 3.43 16.39
C THR A 45 -11.17 4.10 15.10
N VAL A 46 -12.11 4.54 14.26
CA VAL A 46 -11.75 5.19 12.99
C VAL A 46 -11.00 6.49 13.25
N ALA A 47 -11.45 7.29 14.22
CA ALA A 47 -10.76 8.52 14.59
C ALA A 47 -9.32 8.25 15.05
N THR A 48 -9.13 7.20 15.84
CA THR A 48 -7.80 6.81 16.31
C THR A 48 -6.90 6.39 15.15
N LEU A 49 -7.45 5.62 14.20
CA LEU A 49 -6.68 5.19 13.04
C LEU A 49 -6.25 6.38 12.18
N LEU A 50 -7.15 7.33 11.96
CA LEU A 50 -6.83 8.55 11.22
C LEU A 50 -5.76 9.37 11.95
N ASP A 51 -5.86 9.47 13.27
CA ASP A 51 -4.86 10.15 14.10
C ASP A 51 -3.48 9.50 13.95
N ARG A 52 -3.44 8.18 14.00
CA ARG A 52 -2.17 7.45 13.83
C ARG A 52 -1.57 7.67 12.45
N LEU A 53 -2.41 7.66 11.43
CA LEU A 53 -1.96 7.93 10.06
C LEU A 53 -1.40 9.35 9.94
N GLU A 54 -2.06 10.31 10.56
CA GLU A 54 -1.60 11.69 10.55
C GLU A 54 -0.25 11.82 11.29
N SER A 55 -0.12 11.17 12.44
CA SER A 55 1.14 11.18 13.19
C SER A 55 2.29 10.60 12.40
N LYS A 56 2.02 9.63 11.54
CA LYS A 56 3.02 9.00 10.68
C LYS A 56 3.32 9.83 9.43
N GLY A 57 2.59 10.91 9.21
CA GLY A 57 2.76 11.73 8.02
C GLY A 57 2.11 11.17 6.77
N LEU A 58 1.22 10.19 6.92
CA LEU A 58 0.57 9.51 5.80
C LEU A 58 -0.76 10.13 5.42
N VAL A 59 -1.28 10.98 6.29
CA VAL A 59 -2.56 11.67 6.13
C VAL A 59 -2.39 13.08 6.65
N THR A 60 -3.08 14.04 6.05
CA THR A 60 -3.16 15.41 6.56
C THR A 60 -4.61 15.71 6.92
N SER A 61 -4.82 16.65 7.83
CA SER A 61 -6.17 17.04 8.21
C SER A 61 -6.37 18.54 8.06
N ASP A 62 -7.57 18.91 7.66
CA ASP A 62 -8.04 20.30 7.64
C ASP A 62 -9.01 20.45 8.80
N ARG A 63 -8.67 21.28 9.75
CA ARG A 63 -9.44 21.50 10.99
C ARG A 63 -10.10 22.88 11.03
N SER A 64 -10.26 23.51 9.87
CA SER A 64 -10.84 24.83 9.80
C SER A 64 -12.33 24.86 10.08
N ASP A 65 -13.03 23.73 9.86
CA ASP A 65 -14.45 23.59 10.13
C ASP A 65 -14.70 22.71 11.37
N LEU A 66 -15.96 22.60 11.75
CA LEU A 66 -16.35 21.77 12.90
C LEU A 66 -15.96 20.31 12.71
N ALA A 67 -16.13 19.79 11.51
CA ALA A 67 -15.71 18.43 11.17
C ALA A 67 -14.34 18.50 10.52
N PHE A 68 -13.38 17.72 11.07
CA PHE A 68 -12.05 17.63 10.46
C PHE A 68 -12.14 16.82 9.19
N VAL A 69 -11.46 17.28 8.14
CA VAL A 69 -11.43 16.60 6.85
C VAL A 69 -10.01 16.05 6.65
N TYR A 70 -9.92 14.77 6.36
CA TYR A 70 -8.65 14.08 6.20
C TYR A 70 -8.39 13.78 4.72
N LYS A 71 -7.14 13.94 4.31
CA LYS A 71 -6.69 13.65 2.94
C LYS A 71 -5.47 12.73 2.99
N PRO A 72 -5.34 11.81 2.03
CA PRO A 72 -4.14 10.99 2.00
C PRO A 72 -2.93 11.83 1.58
N ALA A 73 -1.81 11.62 2.25
CA ALA A 73 -0.53 12.25 1.92
C ALA A 73 0.45 11.25 1.30
N ILE A 74 -0.01 10.03 1.06
CA ILE A 74 0.78 8.97 0.43
C ILE A 74 -0.09 8.30 -0.63
N SER A 75 0.50 7.92 -1.75
CA SER A 75 -0.25 7.26 -2.83
C SER A 75 -0.41 5.76 -2.54
N SER A 76 -1.42 5.15 -3.17
CA SER A 76 -1.62 3.70 -3.05
C SER A 76 -0.44 2.94 -3.64
N GLN A 77 0.16 3.46 -4.71
CA GLN A 77 1.32 2.83 -5.32
C GLN A 77 2.51 2.83 -4.37
N GLU A 78 2.73 3.94 -3.67
CA GLU A 78 3.84 4.02 -2.72
C GLU A 78 3.64 3.07 -1.54
N VAL A 79 2.41 2.92 -1.05
CA VAL A 79 2.11 1.97 0.01
C VAL A 79 2.36 0.54 -0.47
N ARG A 80 1.90 0.21 -1.67
CA ARG A 80 2.16 -1.12 -2.26
C ARG A 80 3.66 -1.39 -2.34
N GLN A 81 4.43 -0.39 -2.78
CA GLN A 81 5.87 -0.53 -2.91
C GLN A 81 6.52 -0.80 -1.55
N ARG A 82 6.11 -0.06 -0.52
CA ARG A 82 6.65 -0.26 0.83
C ARG A 82 6.32 -1.64 1.38
N ARG A 83 5.07 -2.08 1.20
CA ARG A 83 4.64 -3.38 1.70
C ARG A 83 5.32 -4.52 0.95
N LEU A 84 5.48 -4.34 -0.35
CA LEU A 84 6.17 -5.33 -1.17
C LEU A 84 7.64 -5.48 -0.75
N SER A 85 8.33 -4.36 -0.58
CA SER A 85 9.73 -4.38 -0.13
C SER A 85 9.87 -5.05 1.23
N ASN A 86 8.95 -4.73 2.14
CA ASN A 86 8.96 -5.31 3.47
C ASN A 86 8.72 -6.83 3.42
N LEU A 87 7.82 -7.27 2.55
CA LEU A 87 7.54 -8.69 2.36
C LEU A 87 8.77 -9.43 1.84
N VAL A 88 9.43 -8.85 0.83
CA VAL A 88 10.65 -9.45 0.27
C VAL A 88 11.72 -9.58 1.35
N ASP A 89 11.92 -8.52 2.12
CA ASP A 89 12.95 -8.50 3.16
C ASP A 89 12.66 -9.51 4.27
N LYS A 90 11.41 -9.57 4.72
CA LYS A 90 11.06 -10.38 5.89
C LYS A 90 10.83 -11.85 5.57
N LEU A 91 10.22 -12.16 4.44
CA LEU A 91 9.83 -13.53 4.12
C LEU A 91 10.69 -14.17 3.04
N TYR A 92 11.41 -13.39 2.25
CA TYR A 92 12.19 -13.91 1.13
C TYR A 92 13.65 -13.46 1.21
N GLN A 93 14.13 -13.16 2.41
CA GLN A 93 15.53 -12.84 2.70
C GLN A 93 16.12 -11.77 1.76
N GLY A 94 15.31 -10.81 1.37
CA GLY A 94 15.76 -9.76 0.48
C GLY A 94 15.93 -10.18 -0.98
N GLU A 95 15.42 -11.36 -1.35
CA GLU A 95 15.60 -11.90 -2.70
C GLU A 95 14.27 -11.88 -3.47
N PRO A 96 14.03 -10.84 -4.29
CA PRO A 96 12.75 -10.74 -5.01
C PRO A 96 12.48 -11.90 -5.95
N GLY A 97 13.52 -12.51 -6.50
CA GLY A 97 13.34 -13.66 -7.39
C GLY A 97 12.65 -14.82 -6.72
N LEU A 98 12.90 -15.04 -5.42
CA LEU A 98 12.23 -16.10 -4.68
C LEU A 98 10.74 -15.84 -4.57
N LEU A 99 10.36 -14.59 -4.32
CA LEU A 99 8.95 -14.20 -4.28
C LEU A 99 8.28 -14.42 -5.62
N VAL A 100 8.93 -13.97 -6.69
CA VAL A 100 8.36 -14.10 -8.04
C VAL A 100 8.15 -15.57 -8.40
N LEU A 101 9.17 -16.41 -8.15
CA LEU A 101 9.05 -17.85 -8.45
C LEU A 101 7.93 -18.50 -7.65
N HIS A 102 7.84 -18.19 -6.37
CA HIS A 102 6.79 -18.74 -5.52
C HIS A 102 5.42 -18.30 -5.99
N LEU A 103 5.29 -17.01 -6.30
CA LEU A 103 4.03 -16.45 -6.77
C LEU A 103 3.55 -17.11 -8.07
N LEU A 104 4.45 -17.23 -9.04
CA LEU A 104 4.09 -17.80 -10.34
C LEU A 104 3.71 -19.29 -10.24
N LYS A 105 4.34 -20.01 -9.33
CA LYS A 105 4.03 -21.43 -9.13
C LYS A 105 2.73 -21.64 -8.37
N SER A 106 2.38 -20.74 -7.47
CA SER A 106 1.20 -20.91 -6.61
C SER A 106 -0.04 -20.17 -7.12
N HIS A 107 0.13 -19.17 -7.98
CA HIS A 107 -0.98 -18.34 -8.48
C HIS A 107 -0.88 -18.23 -10.01
N PRO A 108 -1.63 -19.05 -10.74
CA PRO A 108 -1.57 -19.02 -12.21
C PRO A 108 -1.96 -17.62 -12.73
N LEU A 109 -1.23 -17.17 -13.73
CA LEU A 109 -1.53 -15.92 -14.41
C LEU A 109 -2.41 -16.19 -15.62
N ASP A 110 -3.31 -15.24 -15.94
CA ASP A 110 -4.01 -15.36 -17.22
C ASP A 110 -3.04 -15.04 -18.36
N PRO A 111 -3.42 -15.38 -19.63
CA PRO A 111 -2.48 -15.18 -20.76
C PRO A 111 -2.04 -13.73 -20.95
N GLY A 112 -2.91 -12.76 -20.68
CA GLY A 112 -2.55 -11.34 -20.78
C GLY A 112 -1.50 -10.93 -19.76
N GLN A 113 -1.71 -11.34 -18.53
CA GLN A 113 -0.74 -11.08 -17.45
C GLN A 113 0.58 -11.79 -17.71
N ALA A 114 0.52 -13.03 -18.19
CA ALA A 114 1.74 -13.78 -18.48
C ALA A 114 2.57 -13.08 -19.54
N LYS A 115 1.92 -12.53 -20.57
CA LYS A 115 2.60 -11.77 -21.60
C LYS A 115 3.30 -10.52 -21.06
N GLU A 116 2.60 -9.80 -20.19
CA GLU A 116 3.17 -8.60 -19.57
C GLU A 116 4.38 -8.94 -18.72
N VAL A 117 4.27 -10.00 -17.93
CA VAL A 117 5.38 -10.45 -17.09
C VAL A 117 6.56 -10.88 -17.96
N GLN A 118 6.29 -11.63 -19.04
CA GLN A 118 7.34 -12.08 -19.94
C GLN A 118 8.07 -10.90 -20.57
N ALA A 119 7.34 -9.85 -20.95
CA ALA A 119 7.94 -8.65 -21.55
C ALA A 119 8.91 -7.98 -20.57
N VAL A 120 8.51 -7.89 -19.29
CA VAL A 120 9.37 -7.30 -18.26
C VAL A 120 10.62 -8.15 -18.06
N LEU A 121 10.47 -9.48 -18.01
CA LEU A 121 11.62 -10.38 -17.87
C LEU A 121 12.57 -10.27 -19.04
N ASP A 122 12.04 -10.19 -20.26
CA ASP A 122 12.87 -10.05 -21.46
C ASP A 122 13.67 -8.75 -21.41
N GLU A 123 13.04 -7.67 -20.98
CA GLU A 123 13.67 -6.37 -20.84
C GLU A 123 14.79 -6.43 -19.80
N MET A 124 14.55 -7.07 -18.66
CA MET A 124 15.56 -7.23 -17.62
C MET A 124 16.74 -8.06 -18.09
N THR A 125 16.50 -9.12 -18.81
CA THR A 125 17.55 -10.00 -19.32
C THR A 125 18.45 -9.22 -20.26
N SER A 126 17.87 -8.45 -21.16
CA SER A 126 18.62 -7.61 -22.09
C SER A 126 19.47 -6.57 -21.37
N THR A 127 18.83 -5.85 -20.41
CA THR A 127 19.51 -4.82 -19.62
C THR A 127 20.56 -5.44 -18.70
N GLY A 128 20.23 -6.58 -18.10
CA GLY A 128 21.14 -7.29 -17.21
C GLY A 128 22.39 -7.77 -17.92
N ALA A 129 22.24 -8.25 -19.15
CA ALA A 129 23.40 -8.67 -19.95
C ALA A 129 24.35 -7.50 -20.19
N LYS A 130 23.81 -6.31 -20.47
CA LYS A 130 24.63 -5.10 -20.64
C LYS A 130 25.33 -4.72 -19.35
N LYS A 131 24.65 -4.82 -18.22
CA LYS A 131 25.23 -4.47 -16.92
C LYS A 131 26.33 -5.41 -16.50
N LYS A 132 26.23 -6.69 -16.84
CA LYS A 132 27.23 -7.68 -16.48
C LYS A 132 28.57 -7.47 -17.17
N VAL A 133 28.56 -6.71 -18.21
CA VAL A 133 29.78 -6.42 -18.97
C VAL A 133 30.69 -5.44 -18.26
N LYS A 134 30.21 -4.77 -17.26
CA LYS A 134 31.02 -3.81 -16.49
C LYS A 134 32.36 -4.39 -16.06
#